data_c66af40ddd33a634caa906b22ed200c3
#
_entry.id   c66af40ddd33a634caa906b22ed200c3
#
_cell.length_a   1.000
_cell.length_b   1.000
_cell.length_c   1.000
_cell.angle_alpha   90.00
_cell.angle_beta   90.00
_cell.angle_gamma   90.00
#
_symmetry.space_group_name_H-M   'P 1'
#
loop_
_entity.id
_entity.type
_entity.pdbx_description
1 polymer ?
#
loop_
_entity_poly.entity_id
_entity_poly.type
_entity_poly.pdbx_seq_one_letter_code
_entity_poly.pdbx_strand_id
1 'polypeptide(L)'
;MSPASTAAEAGLIDVRTLAPEIAVDMRYAGPNNFTGRVVPGYLAPRCYLLRPAAEALARVAHALKTAGYRLQVFDCYRPVRAVHAFVAWAADLQDQSTKPQYYPRVDKQALLGDYIAETSGHSRGATVDLGLLDCRHGACHAVEMGTDFDFFDPRAHTDAPDISGVQRAHRQHLLRAMAIEGFANYPMEWWHFTFRPEPTPQTAYDVPVD
;
A
#
# COMPACT_ATOMS: atom_id res chain seq x y z
N MET A 1 14.68 -3.78 -15.45
CA MET A 1 15.26 -3.34 -14.16
C MET A 1 16.02 -2.06 -14.33
N SER A 2 15.91 -1.11 -13.39
CA SER A 2 16.71 0.10 -13.31
C SER A 2 18.14 -0.20 -12.85
N PRO A 3 19.19 0.50 -13.34
CA PRO A 3 20.54 0.41 -12.79
C PRO A 3 20.76 1.26 -11.52
N ALA A 4 19.75 2.04 -11.09
CA ALA A 4 19.84 2.88 -9.89
C ALA A 4 20.16 2.06 -8.64
N SER A 5 21.02 2.57 -7.77
CA SER A 5 21.45 1.96 -6.51
C SER A 5 20.91 2.69 -5.28
N THR A 6 20.44 3.93 -5.45
CA THR A 6 19.87 4.77 -4.39
C THR A 6 18.49 5.31 -4.79
N ALA A 7 17.68 5.70 -3.79
CA ALA A 7 16.39 6.32 -4.03
C ALA A 7 16.52 7.61 -4.88
N ALA A 8 17.55 8.42 -4.64
CA ALA A 8 17.80 9.63 -5.38
C ALA A 8 18.12 9.36 -6.86
N GLU A 9 18.96 8.38 -7.18
CA GLU A 9 19.26 7.96 -8.56
C GLU A 9 18.02 7.40 -9.27
N ALA A 10 17.13 6.75 -8.54
CA ALA A 10 15.85 6.26 -9.05
C ALA A 10 14.80 7.38 -9.24
N GLY A 11 15.05 8.60 -8.77
CA GLY A 11 14.09 9.71 -8.79
C GLY A 11 12.95 9.54 -7.78
N LEU A 12 13.13 8.66 -6.79
CA LEU A 12 12.19 8.42 -5.70
C LEU A 12 12.37 9.48 -4.61
N ILE A 13 11.28 9.98 -4.07
CA ILE A 13 11.27 10.98 -2.99
C ILE A 13 10.40 10.50 -1.82
N ASP A 14 10.80 10.82 -0.60
CA ASP A 14 9.98 10.57 0.58
C ASP A 14 8.76 11.53 0.55
N VAL A 15 7.56 10.97 0.53
CA VAL A 15 6.30 11.74 0.43
C VAL A 15 6.12 12.71 1.59
N ARG A 16 6.71 12.44 2.77
CA ARG A 16 6.64 13.33 3.93
C ARG A 16 7.43 14.61 3.77
N THR A 17 8.32 14.69 2.79
CA THR A 17 8.98 15.96 2.43
C THR A 17 8.01 16.94 1.77
N LEU A 18 6.93 16.45 1.16
CA LEU A 18 5.87 17.24 0.52
C LEU A 18 4.61 17.38 1.40
N ALA A 19 4.28 16.33 2.15
CA ALA A 19 3.09 16.26 3.00
C ALA A 19 3.43 15.62 4.35
N PRO A 20 4.01 16.38 5.30
CA PRO A 20 4.46 15.85 6.61
C PRO A 20 3.31 15.34 7.49
N GLU A 21 2.07 15.72 7.18
CA GLU A 21 0.86 15.23 7.84
C GLU A 21 0.50 13.79 7.51
N ILE A 22 1.01 13.18 6.43
CA ILE A 22 0.78 11.77 6.12
C ILE A 22 1.30 10.91 7.28
N ALA A 23 0.41 10.09 7.85
CA ALA A 23 0.77 9.10 8.84
C ALA A 23 1.46 7.91 8.15
N VAL A 24 2.59 7.47 8.67
CA VAL A 24 3.39 6.38 8.11
C VAL A 24 3.28 5.17 9.03
N ASP A 25 2.76 4.06 8.51
CA ASP A 25 2.68 2.75 9.15
C ASP A 25 3.21 1.69 8.17
N MET A 26 4.50 1.87 7.78
CA MET A 26 5.13 1.00 6.78
C MET A 26 5.27 -0.44 7.30
N ARG A 27 4.28 -1.26 6.96
CA ARG A 27 4.10 -2.61 7.51
C ARG A 27 5.29 -3.52 7.24
N TYR A 28 5.94 -3.38 6.10
CA TYR A 28 7.04 -4.26 5.70
C TYR A 28 8.39 -3.88 6.32
N ALA A 29 8.50 -2.67 6.89
CA ALA A 29 9.66 -2.26 7.69
C ALA A 29 9.66 -2.84 9.12
N GLY A 30 8.60 -3.55 9.51
CA GLY A 30 8.44 -4.23 10.79
C GLY A 30 7.84 -5.63 10.62
N PRO A 31 7.64 -6.39 11.71
CA PRO A 31 7.07 -7.73 11.66
C PRO A 31 5.53 -7.76 11.55
N ASN A 32 4.85 -6.61 11.66
CA ASN A 32 3.39 -6.53 11.59
C ASN A 32 2.88 -6.55 10.14
N ASN A 33 3.13 -7.66 9.43
CA ASN A 33 2.70 -7.91 8.07
C ASN A 33 2.46 -9.41 7.86
N PHE A 34 1.95 -9.80 6.69
CA PHE A 34 1.56 -11.19 6.42
C PHE A 34 2.74 -12.17 6.42
N THR A 35 3.99 -11.70 6.27
CA THR A 35 5.17 -12.58 6.38
C THR A 35 5.63 -12.81 7.83
N GLY A 36 5.12 -12.00 8.79
CA GLY A 36 5.50 -12.04 10.20
C GLY A 36 6.92 -11.58 10.52
N ARG A 37 7.61 -10.95 9.56
CA ARG A 37 9.00 -10.50 9.69
C ARG A 37 9.27 -9.23 8.90
N VAL A 38 10.41 -8.57 9.17
CA VAL A 38 10.89 -7.46 8.34
C VAL A 38 11.19 -7.98 6.94
N VAL A 39 10.68 -7.29 5.93
CA VAL A 39 10.81 -7.71 4.53
C VAL A 39 12.15 -7.19 3.94
N PRO A 40 12.91 -8.01 3.20
CA PRO A 40 14.15 -7.59 2.57
C PRO A 40 14.00 -6.33 1.70
N GLY A 41 14.87 -5.36 1.93
CA GLY A 41 14.86 -4.08 1.22
C GLY A 41 14.19 -2.93 1.97
N TYR A 42 13.43 -3.19 3.05
CA TYR A 42 12.89 -2.18 3.94
C TYR A 42 13.81 -1.98 5.14
N LEU A 43 14.66 -0.95 5.09
CA LEU A 43 15.63 -0.60 6.14
C LEU A 43 15.11 0.51 7.06
N ALA A 44 14.14 1.29 6.59
CA ALA A 44 13.48 2.34 7.35
C ALA A 44 11.99 2.43 7.01
N PRO A 45 11.13 2.94 7.93
CA PRO A 45 9.71 3.12 7.68
C PRO A 45 9.44 4.41 6.88
N ARG A 46 9.86 4.44 5.61
CA ARG A 46 9.67 5.57 4.69
C ARG A 46 8.81 5.20 3.49
N CYS A 47 8.01 6.15 3.06
CA CYS A 47 7.19 6.03 1.85
C CYS A 47 7.86 6.78 0.71
N TYR A 48 8.48 6.04 -0.20
CA TYR A 48 9.05 6.58 -1.42
C TYR A 48 8.10 6.43 -2.61
N LEU A 49 7.96 7.48 -3.40
CA LEU A 49 7.28 7.47 -4.70
C LEU A 49 8.08 8.27 -5.72
N LEU A 50 7.90 8.00 -7.01
CA LEU A 50 8.36 8.89 -8.07
C LEU A 50 7.68 10.26 -7.93
N ARG A 51 8.41 11.34 -8.23
CA ARG A 51 8.00 12.72 -7.99
C ARG A 51 6.57 13.03 -8.43
N PRO A 52 6.08 12.72 -9.66
CA PRO A 52 4.71 13.03 -10.04
C PRO A 52 3.65 12.35 -9.18
N ALA A 53 3.87 11.09 -8.80
CA ALA A 53 2.96 10.35 -7.92
C ALA A 53 2.99 10.90 -6.48
N ALA A 54 4.19 11.26 -5.97
CA ALA A 54 4.34 11.87 -4.65
C ALA A 54 3.66 13.23 -4.55
N GLU A 55 3.78 14.09 -5.57
CA GLU A 55 3.11 15.39 -5.63
C GLU A 55 1.58 15.25 -5.70
N ALA A 56 1.08 14.28 -6.48
CA ALA A 56 -0.34 13.95 -6.53
C ALA A 56 -0.85 13.47 -5.15
N LEU A 57 -0.11 12.55 -4.50
CA LEU A 57 -0.48 12.07 -3.16
C LEU A 57 -0.47 13.19 -2.11
N ALA A 58 0.45 14.14 -2.20
CA ALA A 58 0.49 15.31 -1.33
C ALA A 58 -0.76 16.18 -1.50
N ARG A 59 -1.26 16.37 -2.74
CA ARG A 59 -2.53 17.11 -2.97
C ARG A 59 -3.72 16.38 -2.37
N VAL A 60 -3.80 15.05 -2.49
CA VAL A 60 -4.84 14.25 -1.80
C VAL A 60 -4.77 14.49 -0.28
N ALA A 61 -3.56 14.40 0.31
CA ALA A 61 -3.36 14.56 1.75
C ALA A 61 -3.81 15.96 2.23
N HIS A 62 -3.46 17.02 1.51
CA HIS A 62 -3.85 18.39 1.82
C HIS A 62 -5.38 18.59 1.73
N ALA A 63 -6.02 18.05 0.68
CA ALA A 63 -7.47 18.11 0.52
C ALA A 63 -8.21 17.38 1.66
N LEU A 64 -7.77 16.17 2.01
CA LEU A 64 -8.35 15.39 3.10
C LEU A 64 -8.16 16.05 4.47
N LYS A 65 -6.99 16.66 4.71
CA LYS A 65 -6.72 17.39 5.95
C LYS A 65 -7.72 18.53 6.20
N THR A 66 -8.10 19.26 5.16
CA THR A 66 -9.12 20.33 5.26
C THR A 66 -10.48 19.78 5.69
N ALA A 67 -10.79 18.52 5.34
CA ALA A 67 -12.01 17.83 5.74
C ALA A 67 -11.89 17.08 7.09
N GLY A 68 -10.75 17.23 7.79
CA GLY A 68 -10.49 16.58 9.08
C GLY A 68 -10.05 15.13 9.00
N TYR A 69 -9.55 14.69 7.84
CA TYR A 69 -8.99 13.35 7.65
C TYR A 69 -7.47 13.41 7.42
N ARG A 70 -6.80 12.29 7.62
CA ARG A 70 -5.38 12.11 7.26
C ARG A 70 -5.21 10.81 6.49
N LEU A 71 -4.30 10.81 5.52
CA LEU A 71 -3.83 9.56 4.92
C LEU A 71 -2.95 8.80 5.91
N GLN A 72 -3.12 7.47 5.93
CA GLN A 72 -2.20 6.53 6.58
C GLN A 72 -1.65 5.59 5.50
N VAL A 73 -0.34 5.64 5.24
CA VAL A 73 0.31 4.80 4.23
C VAL A 73 0.86 3.52 4.86
N PHE A 74 0.61 2.39 4.20
CA PHE A 74 1.03 1.05 4.62
C PHE A 74 2.19 0.53 3.78
N ASP A 75 2.19 0.82 2.46
CA ASP A 75 3.27 0.56 1.54
C ASP A 75 3.28 1.59 0.41
N CYS A 76 4.45 1.83 -0.17
CA CYS A 76 4.66 2.75 -1.28
C CYS A 76 5.54 2.06 -2.34
N TYR A 77 6.66 2.64 -2.72
CA TYR A 77 7.65 1.92 -3.53
C TYR A 77 8.11 0.66 -2.78
N ARG A 78 8.10 -0.47 -3.48
CA ARG A 78 8.51 -1.80 -2.98
C ARG A 78 9.69 -2.30 -3.80
N PRO A 79 10.88 -2.52 -3.20
CA PRO A 79 12.02 -3.10 -3.91
C PRO A 79 11.68 -4.45 -4.54
N VAL A 80 12.24 -4.77 -5.70
CA VAL A 80 11.99 -6.06 -6.38
C VAL A 80 12.38 -7.24 -5.48
N ARG A 81 13.45 -7.11 -4.68
CA ARG A 81 13.85 -8.15 -3.69
C ARG A 81 12.75 -8.44 -2.66
N ALA A 82 11.93 -7.46 -2.31
CA ALA A 82 10.79 -7.67 -1.42
C ALA A 82 9.69 -8.51 -2.09
N VAL A 83 9.42 -8.28 -3.38
CA VAL A 83 8.48 -9.10 -4.16
C VAL A 83 8.95 -10.55 -4.21
N HIS A 84 10.25 -10.79 -4.46
CA HIS A 84 10.82 -12.13 -4.43
C HIS A 84 10.68 -12.79 -3.05
N ALA A 85 10.84 -12.01 -1.96
CA ALA A 85 10.63 -12.52 -0.60
C ALA A 85 9.16 -12.91 -0.34
N PHE A 86 8.20 -12.18 -0.89
CA PHE A 86 6.76 -12.52 -0.80
C PHE A 86 6.46 -13.83 -1.53
N VAL A 87 6.98 -13.99 -2.74
CA VAL A 87 6.81 -15.23 -3.51
C VAL A 87 7.43 -16.43 -2.77
N ALA A 88 8.66 -16.26 -2.23
CA ALA A 88 9.32 -17.31 -1.45
C ALA A 88 8.53 -17.66 -0.18
N TRP A 89 7.99 -16.66 0.54
CA TRP A 89 7.14 -16.89 1.71
C TRP A 89 5.85 -17.63 1.34
N ALA A 90 5.19 -17.26 0.24
CA ALA A 90 3.96 -17.90 -0.22
C ALA A 90 4.20 -19.36 -0.65
N ALA A 91 5.38 -19.67 -1.20
CA ALA A 91 5.79 -21.03 -1.58
C ALA A 91 6.12 -21.92 -0.36
N ASP A 92 6.45 -21.36 0.80
CA ASP A 92 6.66 -22.10 2.03
C ASP A 92 5.32 -22.47 2.69
N LEU A 93 4.75 -23.59 2.28
CA LEU A 93 3.45 -24.07 2.78
C LEU A 93 3.49 -24.53 4.25
N GLN A 94 4.67 -24.68 4.85
CA GLN A 94 4.81 -25.09 6.25
C GLN A 94 4.63 -23.90 7.20
N ASP A 95 4.99 -22.68 6.78
CA ASP A 95 4.77 -21.46 7.56
C ASP A 95 3.31 -21.01 7.45
N GLN A 96 2.51 -21.35 8.46
CA GLN A 96 1.10 -20.94 8.61
C GLN A 96 0.90 -19.95 9.77
N SER A 97 1.99 -19.36 10.29
CA SER A 97 1.99 -18.57 11.53
C SER A 97 1.07 -17.35 11.47
N THR A 98 0.94 -16.73 10.31
CA THR A 98 0.14 -15.52 10.09
C THR A 98 -1.26 -15.80 9.50
N LYS A 99 -1.58 -17.07 9.21
CA LYS A 99 -2.86 -17.46 8.60
C LYS A 99 -4.10 -16.93 9.34
N PRO A 100 -4.19 -17.01 10.66
CA PRO A 100 -5.39 -16.54 11.37
C PRO A 100 -5.69 -15.05 11.17
N GLN A 101 -4.65 -14.24 10.97
CA GLN A 101 -4.76 -12.78 10.84
C GLN A 101 -4.95 -12.33 9.39
N TYR A 102 -4.23 -12.94 8.43
CA TYR A 102 -4.13 -12.40 7.07
C TYR A 102 -4.90 -13.20 6.01
N TYR A 103 -5.04 -14.53 6.16
CA TYR A 103 -5.70 -15.38 5.15
C TYR A 103 -6.48 -16.55 5.78
N PRO A 104 -7.37 -16.29 6.78
CA PRO A 104 -8.00 -17.35 7.57
C PRO A 104 -8.86 -18.30 6.74
N ARG A 105 -9.40 -17.84 5.60
CA ARG A 105 -10.31 -18.59 4.73
C ARG A 105 -9.70 -19.05 3.41
N VAL A 106 -8.44 -18.65 3.14
CA VAL A 106 -7.74 -18.97 1.89
C VAL A 106 -6.60 -19.94 2.18
N ASP A 107 -6.39 -20.91 1.31
CA ASP A 107 -5.21 -21.76 1.39
C ASP A 107 -3.98 -21.01 0.89
N LYS A 108 -2.84 -21.15 1.61
CA LYS A 108 -1.61 -20.42 1.29
C LYS A 108 -1.16 -20.61 -0.16
N GLN A 109 -1.35 -21.81 -0.68
CA GLN A 109 -1.05 -22.13 -2.09
C GLN A 109 -1.85 -21.28 -3.09
N ALA A 110 -3.08 -20.88 -2.74
CA ALA A 110 -3.93 -20.05 -3.57
C ALA A 110 -3.61 -18.55 -3.50
N LEU A 111 -2.67 -18.13 -2.64
CA LEU A 111 -2.23 -16.73 -2.56
C LEU A 111 -1.38 -16.33 -3.77
N LEU A 112 -0.65 -17.27 -4.37
CA LEU A 112 0.15 -17.00 -5.57
C LEU A 112 -0.75 -16.82 -6.80
N GLY A 113 -0.56 -15.73 -7.50
CA GLY A 113 -1.34 -15.33 -8.67
C GLY A 113 -2.37 -14.27 -8.34
N ASP A 114 -3.35 -14.57 -7.52
CA ASP A 114 -4.46 -13.65 -7.23
C ASP A 114 -4.07 -12.51 -6.27
N TYR A 115 -3.28 -12.81 -5.24
CA TYR A 115 -2.88 -11.84 -4.20
C TYR A 115 -1.39 -11.51 -4.24
N ILE A 116 -0.55 -12.50 -4.51
CA ILE A 116 0.91 -12.35 -4.57
C ILE A 116 1.40 -12.73 -5.96
N ALA A 117 1.85 -11.73 -6.72
CA ALA A 117 2.36 -11.91 -8.08
C ALA A 117 3.90 -11.85 -8.10
N GLU A 118 4.52 -12.43 -9.13
CA GLU A 118 5.96 -12.40 -9.37
C GLU A 118 6.50 -11.00 -9.70
N THR A 119 5.61 -10.08 -10.10
CA THR A 119 5.92 -8.67 -10.36
C THR A 119 4.91 -7.77 -9.65
N SER A 120 5.33 -6.56 -9.29
CA SER A 120 4.48 -5.62 -8.57
C SER A 120 4.50 -4.22 -9.20
N GLY A 121 3.32 -3.58 -9.22
CA GLY A 121 3.18 -2.16 -9.56
C GLY A 121 3.99 -1.26 -8.62
N HIS A 122 4.08 -1.61 -7.35
CA HIS A 122 4.85 -0.88 -6.35
C HIS A 122 6.34 -0.74 -6.72
N SER A 123 6.93 -1.75 -7.38
CA SER A 123 8.33 -1.72 -7.78
C SER A 123 8.63 -0.66 -8.86
N ARG A 124 7.60 -0.05 -9.46
CA ARG A 124 7.73 1.06 -10.43
C ARG A 124 7.61 2.44 -9.79
N GLY A 125 7.39 2.52 -8.46
CA GLY A 125 7.39 3.76 -7.71
C GLY A 125 6.19 4.69 -7.94
N ALA A 126 5.07 4.17 -8.45
CA ALA A 126 3.84 4.93 -8.70
C ALA A 126 2.60 4.33 -8.03
N THR A 127 2.76 3.31 -7.18
CA THR A 127 1.70 2.61 -6.48
C THR A 127 1.84 2.81 -4.98
N VAL A 128 0.71 2.95 -4.28
CA VAL A 128 0.64 3.16 -2.84
C VAL A 128 -0.52 2.37 -2.24
N ASP A 129 -0.29 1.74 -1.09
CA ASP A 129 -1.29 1.14 -0.23
C ASP A 129 -1.55 2.04 0.96
N LEU A 130 -2.82 2.40 1.19
CA LEU A 130 -3.17 3.39 2.20
C LEU A 130 -4.61 3.25 2.71
N GLY A 131 -4.85 3.87 3.86
CA GLY A 131 -6.17 4.05 4.47
C GLY A 131 -6.36 5.49 4.94
N LEU A 132 -7.43 5.69 5.71
CA LEU A 132 -7.81 6.98 6.29
C LEU A 132 -7.77 6.94 7.81
N LEU A 133 -7.37 8.05 8.41
CA LEU A 133 -7.61 8.38 9.81
C LEU A 133 -8.67 9.49 9.87
N ASP A 134 -9.67 9.34 10.72
CA ASP A 134 -10.62 10.39 11.10
C ASP A 134 -10.05 11.18 12.28
N CYS A 135 -9.81 12.48 12.06
CA CYS A 135 -9.24 13.41 13.04
C CYS A 135 -10.21 14.51 13.45
N ARG A 136 -11.51 14.43 13.09
CA ARG A 136 -12.50 15.48 13.30
C ARG A 136 -12.87 15.72 14.76
N HIS A 137 -12.59 14.75 15.62
CA HIS A 137 -13.02 14.77 17.04
C HIS A 137 -11.85 14.71 18.03
N GLY A 138 -10.69 15.27 17.68
CA GLY A 138 -9.50 15.30 18.54
C GLY A 138 -8.45 14.27 18.11
N ALA A 139 -8.28 13.17 18.86
CA ALA A 139 -7.34 12.12 18.46
C ALA A 139 -7.77 11.45 17.14
N CYS A 140 -6.78 11.16 16.29
CA CYS A 140 -7.05 10.47 15.02
C CYS A 140 -7.26 8.98 15.25
N HIS A 141 -8.28 8.40 14.61
CA HIS A 141 -8.60 6.99 14.66
C HIS A 141 -8.69 6.41 13.26
N ALA A 142 -8.27 5.17 13.08
CA ALA A 142 -8.41 4.48 11.79
C ALA A 142 -9.89 4.40 11.37
N VAL A 143 -10.16 4.76 10.12
CA VAL A 143 -11.48 4.64 9.53
C VAL A 143 -11.74 3.17 9.21
N GLU A 144 -12.88 2.65 9.68
CA GLU A 144 -13.27 1.26 9.49
C GLU A 144 -13.59 0.96 8.03
N MET A 145 -12.79 0.12 7.40
CA MET A 145 -12.90 -0.25 5.98
C MET A 145 -13.51 -1.64 5.74
N GLY A 146 -13.78 -2.41 6.81
CA GLY A 146 -14.38 -3.76 6.75
C GLY A 146 -13.38 -4.90 6.73
N THR A 147 -12.12 -4.62 6.40
CA THR A 147 -10.97 -5.51 6.60
C THR A 147 -9.75 -4.69 6.94
N ASP A 148 -8.77 -5.34 7.58
CA ASP A 148 -7.43 -4.78 7.69
C ASP A 148 -6.71 -4.74 6.33
N PHE A 149 -5.58 -4.02 6.29
CA PHE A 149 -4.61 -4.05 5.20
C PHE A 149 -4.02 -5.47 5.06
N ASP A 150 -3.76 -5.92 3.83
CA ASP A 150 -3.23 -7.25 3.51
C ASP A 150 -4.12 -8.43 3.96
N PHE A 151 -5.40 -8.19 4.17
CA PHE A 151 -6.33 -9.28 4.44
C PHE A 151 -6.72 -9.97 3.14
N PHE A 152 -6.11 -11.10 2.83
CA PHE A 152 -6.31 -11.88 1.60
C PHE A 152 -7.64 -12.64 1.63
N ASP A 153 -8.68 -11.98 1.16
CA ASP A 153 -10.06 -12.44 1.23
C ASP A 153 -10.94 -11.60 0.27
N PRO A 154 -11.98 -12.16 -0.36
CA PRO A 154 -12.89 -11.38 -1.20
C PRO A 154 -13.55 -10.18 -0.50
N ARG A 155 -13.61 -10.16 0.85
CA ARG A 155 -14.08 -8.99 1.60
C ARG A 155 -13.15 -7.78 1.48
N ALA A 156 -11.90 -7.98 1.08
CA ALA A 156 -10.97 -6.89 0.79
C ALA A 156 -11.22 -6.22 -0.58
N HIS A 157 -12.00 -6.84 -1.46
CA HIS A 157 -12.37 -6.23 -2.74
C HIS A 157 -13.10 -4.92 -2.51
N THR A 158 -12.79 -3.88 -3.28
CA THR A 158 -13.32 -2.52 -3.09
C THR A 158 -14.85 -2.49 -2.99
N ASP A 159 -15.53 -3.26 -3.82
CA ASP A 159 -16.99 -3.37 -3.87
C ASP A 159 -17.53 -4.69 -3.26
N ALA A 160 -16.81 -5.26 -2.28
CA ALA A 160 -17.25 -6.49 -1.63
C ALA A 160 -18.71 -6.39 -1.17
N PRO A 161 -19.55 -7.44 -1.41
CA PRO A 161 -20.96 -7.41 -1.01
C PRO A 161 -21.13 -7.54 0.51
N ASP A 162 -20.22 -8.21 1.19
CA ASP A 162 -20.33 -8.62 2.59
C ASP A 162 -19.76 -7.56 3.58
N ILE A 163 -19.71 -6.29 3.18
CA ILE A 163 -19.35 -5.17 4.04
C ILE A 163 -20.57 -4.31 4.36
N SER A 164 -20.53 -3.62 5.50
CA SER A 164 -21.62 -2.71 5.88
C SER A 164 -21.73 -1.49 4.95
N GLY A 165 -22.90 -0.83 4.94
CA GLY A 165 -23.09 0.42 4.20
C GLY A 165 -22.12 1.53 4.63
N VAL A 166 -21.75 1.57 5.90
CA VAL A 166 -20.77 2.54 6.45
C VAL A 166 -19.36 2.24 5.90
N GLN A 167 -18.92 1.00 5.96
CA GLN A 167 -17.61 0.57 5.42
C GLN A 167 -17.51 0.86 3.92
N ARG A 168 -18.58 0.58 3.17
CA ARG A 168 -18.68 0.90 1.75
C ARG A 168 -18.55 2.42 1.50
N ALA A 169 -19.26 3.24 2.29
CA ALA A 169 -19.16 4.69 2.18
C ALA A 169 -17.74 5.20 2.45
N HIS A 170 -17.01 4.60 3.42
CA HIS A 170 -15.63 4.92 3.72
C HIS A 170 -14.69 4.59 2.56
N ARG A 171 -14.80 3.38 1.99
CA ARG A 171 -14.01 2.99 0.79
C ARG A 171 -14.29 3.93 -0.38
N GLN A 172 -15.54 4.28 -0.63
CA GLN A 172 -15.94 5.21 -1.68
C GLN A 172 -15.44 6.64 -1.43
N HIS A 173 -15.31 7.07 -0.17
CA HIS A 173 -14.70 8.35 0.18
C HIS A 173 -13.22 8.37 -0.20
N LEU A 174 -12.46 7.36 0.20
CA LEU A 174 -11.04 7.19 -0.16
C LEU A 174 -10.85 7.12 -1.68
N LEU A 175 -11.63 6.28 -2.35
CA LEU A 175 -11.57 6.08 -3.79
C LEU A 175 -11.78 7.39 -4.57
N ARG A 176 -12.80 8.20 -4.18
CA ARG A 176 -13.04 9.50 -4.83
C ARG A 176 -11.90 10.48 -4.58
N ALA A 177 -11.37 10.56 -3.36
CA ALA A 177 -10.26 11.45 -3.04
C ALA A 177 -9.01 11.12 -3.87
N MET A 178 -8.69 9.84 -4.01
CA MET A 178 -7.55 9.35 -4.79
C MET A 178 -7.76 9.57 -6.30
N ALA A 179 -8.96 9.30 -6.82
CA ALA A 179 -9.28 9.41 -8.24
C ALA A 179 -9.16 10.84 -8.77
N ILE A 180 -9.51 11.86 -7.96
CA ILE A 180 -9.38 13.29 -8.32
C ILE A 180 -7.94 13.64 -8.71
N GLU A 181 -6.96 13.03 -8.06
CA GLU A 181 -5.53 13.29 -8.28
C GLU A 181 -4.85 12.24 -9.18
N GLY A 182 -5.66 11.46 -9.92
CA GLY A 182 -5.17 10.53 -10.95
C GLY A 182 -4.75 9.17 -10.46
N PHE A 183 -5.13 8.77 -9.25
CA PHE A 183 -4.90 7.41 -8.76
C PHE A 183 -6.05 6.48 -9.13
N ALA A 184 -5.74 5.36 -9.77
CA ALA A 184 -6.68 4.29 -10.07
C ALA A 184 -6.59 3.20 -9.00
N ASN A 185 -7.73 2.79 -8.46
CA ASN A 185 -7.81 1.69 -7.50
C ASN A 185 -7.68 0.33 -8.21
N TYR A 186 -7.06 -0.64 -7.53
CA TYR A 186 -7.11 -2.05 -7.89
C TYR A 186 -8.35 -2.68 -7.25
N PRO A 187 -9.33 -3.19 -8.04
CA PRO A 187 -10.62 -3.61 -7.48
C PRO A 187 -10.58 -4.74 -6.46
N MET A 188 -9.51 -5.56 -6.46
CA MET A 188 -9.34 -6.67 -5.54
C MET A 188 -8.85 -6.24 -4.14
N GLU A 189 -8.43 -4.97 -3.99
CA GLU A 189 -7.83 -4.43 -2.75
C GLU A 189 -8.27 -2.99 -2.53
N TRP A 190 -9.07 -2.73 -1.48
CA TRP A 190 -9.62 -1.40 -1.22
C TRP A 190 -8.55 -0.34 -0.91
N TRP A 191 -7.37 -0.77 -0.47
CA TRP A 191 -6.24 0.10 -0.09
C TRP A 191 -5.30 0.44 -1.24
N HIS A 192 -5.31 -0.32 -2.36
CA HIS A 192 -4.29 -0.30 -3.42
C HIS A 192 -4.62 0.67 -4.54
N PHE A 193 -3.73 1.63 -4.79
CA PHE A 193 -3.90 2.68 -5.78
C PHE A 193 -2.64 2.91 -6.61
N THR A 194 -2.80 3.03 -7.92
CA THR A 194 -1.70 3.34 -8.85
C THR A 194 -1.95 4.68 -9.54
N PHE A 195 -0.98 5.58 -9.49
CA PHE A 195 -1.00 6.86 -10.22
C PHE A 195 -0.95 6.63 -11.73
N ARG A 196 -1.82 7.32 -12.49
CA ARG A 196 -1.93 7.16 -13.94
C ARG A 196 -1.86 8.50 -14.67
N PRO A 197 -1.11 8.58 -15.81
CA PRO A 197 -0.23 7.54 -16.33
C PRO A 197 1.01 7.35 -15.44
N GLU A 198 1.49 6.10 -15.31
CA GLU A 198 2.72 5.82 -14.56
C GLU A 198 3.90 6.52 -15.22
N PRO A 199 4.78 7.23 -14.46
CA PRO A 199 5.94 7.92 -15.03
C PRO A 199 6.94 6.99 -15.73
N THR A 200 7.11 5.77 -15.18
CA THR A 200 8.07 4.77 -15.69
C THR A 200 7.39 3.39 -15.77
N PRO A 201 6.40 3.17 -16.67
CA PRO A 201 5.55 1.97 -16.67
C PRO A 201 6.30 0.66 -16.98
N GLN A 202 7.51 0.76 -17.55
CA GLN A 202 8.34 -0.39 -17.93
C GLN A 202 9.57 -0.59 -17.04
N THR A 203 9.75 0.26 -15.99
CA THR A 203 10.96 0.23 -15.17
C THR A 203 10.64 -0.15 -13.74
N ALA A 204 11.13 -1.30 -13.30
CA ALA A 204 11.13 -1.71 -11.90
C ALA A 204 12.48 -1.37 -11.25
N TYR A 205 12.43 -1.01 -9.97
CA TYR A 205 13.59 -0.62 -9.17
C TYR A 205 13.84 -1.64 -8.06
N ASP A 206 15.12 -1.77 -7.65
CA ASP A 206 15.52 -2.62 -6.51
C ASP A 206 16.44 -1.87 -5.54
N VAL A 207 16.22 -0.57 -5.35
CA VAL A 207 16.93 0.23 -4.36
C VAL A 207 16.34 0.00 -2.96
N PRO A 208 17.15 0.06 -1.87
CA PRO A 208 16.60 -0.08 -0.53
C PRO A 208 15.71 1.12 -0.16
N VAL A 209 14.78 0.88 0.76
CA VAL A 209 14.00 1.91 1.46
C VAL A 209 14.74 2.22 2.77
N ASP A 210 15.54 3.29 2.81
CA ASP A 210 16.47 3.66 3.89
C ASP A 210 16.24 5.08 4.43
#